data_f2deea14e92ab51a9568ddc435c7af0e
#
_entry.id   f2deea14e92ab51a9568ddc435c7af0e
#
_cell.length_a   1.000
_cell.length_b   1.000
_cell.length_c   1.000
_cell.angle_alpha   90.00
_cell.angle_beta   90.00
_cell.angle_gamma   90.00
#
_symmetry.space_group_name_H-M   'P 1'
#
loop_
_entity.id
_entity.type
_entity.pdbx_description
1 polymer ?
#
loop_
_entity_poly.entity_id
_entity_poly.type
_entity_poly.pdbx_seq_one_letter_code
_entity_poly.pdbx_strand_id
1 'polypeptide(L)'
;IDSTVLTQYPHRYWNSSLISESKADDIMSKLAGRENNDWHFLYKLTWELTAKKKLSVSYDASLNINQGFFMPRAFSSTYFPYRYMNILDNYNTVTRDTRLFNMNWTHTVSTSSFYEITVGKFTTMEHSAVQDLHWNDYEQRLDLEPINYNLDNTDLDGNIQITYGDEFYDTGFAPEWYDLSSENTRFDMDWTVHTKSGHKIKTGFEHTITDIQVLDIDEPWSGSSGFGANYDRYNAKTYFGAFYLQDRIIFEGMTLNLGLRTDYWIPGRYVEDAINDTSNIIITDKARQIFEDETFNFPWFEDPYKMKARLSPRFGISHPITDNDVLYFYYGHFSQLPTFQYVYAKINSKAQSTYQVFGNPNLNPKTTVQYELGVKHRFSEDQVLELKAYWKDMFDYETSQTIRPSNPKYANLSFNMYFNADYARARGVEAILKSRLFTNWYIDLNFNYSIVTGKSSSPMDNLLVQAGQLSEKPLGESYMSWDRPLHFFANLSYSHPSNWGFSTRLEYESGRRYTRSIQDTIIYVGDRKYYDGPREDDRPYAYVSEIPSRNIDIKFYKTFKLGNYKLKSYLEVENLTNEMIPRRINPYTGRGYGPGEIYGYRMANSPDPNLDPSRYRKLRSMEIGLQFIF
;
A
#
# COMPACT_ATOMS: atom_id res chain seq x y z
N ILE A 1 -8.21 7.21 24.38
CA ILE A 1 -7.10 6.39 24.90
C ILE A 1 -6.85 6.87 26.32
N ASP A 2 -6.85 5.96 27.29
CA ASP A 2 -6.48 6.29 28.65
C ASP A 2 -5.05 6.86 28.66
N SER A 3 -4.82 7.91 29.45
CA SER A 3 -3.49 8.52 29.59
C SER A 3 -2.43 7.51 30.04
N THR A 4 -2.82 6.47 30.77
CA THR A 4 -1.94 5.37 31.20
C THR A 4 -1.44 4.52 30.03
N VAL A 5 -2.25 4.32 28.98
CA VAL A 5 -1.86 3.57 27.78
C VAL A 5 -0.82 4.33 26.95
N LEU A 6 -0.99 5.63 26.80
CA LEU A 6 -0.04 6.48 26.09
C LEU A 6 1.30 6.57 26.79
N THR A 7 1.33 6.50 28.13
CA THR A 7 2.57 6.51 28.91
C THR A 7 3.36 5.20 28.81
N GLN A 8 2.73 4.07 28.50
CA GLN A 8 3.42 2.79 28.32
C GLN A 8 4.16 2.68 26.99
N TYR A 9 3.63 3.30 25.92
CA TYR A 9 4.29 3.29 24.61
C TYR A 9 5.69 3.91 24.59
N PRO A 10 5.94 5.05 25.21
CA PRO A 10 7.26 5.65 25.26
C PRO A 10 8.35 4.72 25.80
N HIS A 11 8.03 3.91 26.81
CA HIS A 11 8.99 2.97 27.41
C HIS A 11 9.53 1.95 26.39
N ARG A 12 8.71 1.56 25.45
CA ARG A 12 9.04 0.54 24.45
C ARG A 12 9.84 1.09 23.29
N TYR A 13 9.47 2.29 22.84
CA TYR A 13 10.02 2.89 21.61
C TYR A 13 11.05 3.98 21.86
N TRP A 14 11.08 4.56 23.05
CA TRP A 14 12.00 5.66 23.39
C TRP A 14 13.27 5.22 24.11
N ASN A 15 13.43 3.95 24.43
CA ASN A 15 14.55 3.40 25.20
C ASN A 15 15.96 3.69 24.65
N SER A 16 16.10 4.09 23.44
CA SER A 16 17.36 4.47 22.81
C SER A 16 17.39 5.90 22.33
N SER A 17 16.44 6.73 22.75
CA SER A 17 16.16 7.96 22.07
C SER A 17 16.65 9.22 22.76
N LEU A 18 16.57 10.32 22.01
CA LEU A 18 16.99 11.67 22.40
C LEU A 18 16.16 12.29 23.54
N ILE A 19 15.06 11.65 23.95
CA ILE A 19 14.11 12.15 24.94
C ILE A 19 14.09 11.19 26.13
N SER A 20 14.24 11.73 27.35
CA SER A 20 14.13 10.92 28.57
C SER A 20 12.68 10.45 28.77
N GLU A 21 12.53 9.29 29.42
CA GLU A 21 11.24 8.66 29.73
C GLU A 21 10.23 9.64 30.36
N SER A 22 10.65 10.37 31.38
CA SER A 22 9.79 11.38 32.04
C SER A 22 9.32 12.52 31.14
N LYS A 23 10.12 12.91 30.13
CA LYS A 23 9.70 13.92 29.15
C LYS A 23 8.76 13.34 28.10
N ALA A 24 8.95 12.07 27.72
CA ALA A 24 8.05 11.36 26.83
C ALA A 24 6.66 11.25 27.47
N ASP A 25 6.58 10.88 28.74
CA ASP A 25 5.33 10.79 29.50
C ASP A 25 4.61 12.14 29.59
N ASP A 26 5.34 13.25 29.87
CA ASP A 26 4.76 14.59 29.92
C ASP A 26 4.22 15.05 28.55
N ILE A 27 4.89 14.71 27.47
CA ILE A 27 4.43 14.99 26.11
C ILE A 27 3.18 14.17 25.78
N MET A 28 3.23 12.85 26.03
CA MET A 28 2.15 11.94 25.69
C MET A 28 0.86 12.22 26.48
N SER A 29 0.98 12.64 27.74
CA SER A 29 -0.17 13.03 28.57
C SER A 29 -0.92 14.27 28.05
N LYS A 30 -0.26 15.08 27.20
CA LYS A 30 -0.86 16.27 26.57
C LYS A 30 -1.47 15.98 25.21
N LEU A 31 -1.32 14.78 24.67
CA LEU A 31 -1.93 14.39 23.41
C LEU A 31 -3.42 14.09 23.60
N ALA A 32 -4.23 14.42 22.60
CA ALA A 32 -5.63 14.05 22.59
C ALA A 32 -5.77 12.54 22.48
N GLY A 33 -6.62 11.95 23.30
CA GLY A 33 -6.99 10.54 23.19
C GLY A 33 -7.79 10.28 21.92
N ARG A 34 -7.65 9.09 21.32
CA ARG A 34 -8.40 8.63 20.15
C ARG A 34 -8.25 9.45 18.88
N GLU A 35 -7.32 10.37 18.83
CA GLU A 35 -6.99 11.14 17.66
C GLU A 35 -5.74 10.60 16.98
N ASN A 36 -5.48 11.05 15.76
CA ASN A 36 -4.23 10.78 15.08
C ASN A 36 -3.18 11.77 15.57
N ASN A 37 -2.28 11.30 16.41
CA ASN A 37 -1.17 12.10 16.94
C ASN A 37 0.06 11.80 16.09
N ASP A 38 0.51 12.78 15.34
CA ASP A 38 1.63 12.66 14.42
C ASP A 38 2.71 13.69 14.76
N TRP A 39 3.90 13.19 15.03
CA TRP A 39 5.07 13.98 15.34
C TRP A 39 6.11 13.74 14.28
N HIS A 40 6.56 14.81 13.65
CA HIS A 40 7.59 14.75 12.64
C HIS A 40 8.73 15.70 12.96
N PHE A 41 9.95 15.19 12.83
CA PHE A 41 11.15 15.88 13.17
C PHE A 41 12.20 15.68 12.08
N LEU A 42 12.67 16.78 11.47
CA LEU A 42 13.66 16.75 10.41
C LEU A 42 14.84 17.65 10.73
N TYR A 43 16.04 17.07 10.76
CA TYR A 43 17.31 17.78 10.76
C TYR A 43 18.04 17.55 9.46
N LYS A 44 18.60 18.62 8.88
CA LYS A 44 19.50 18.52 7.74
C LYS A 44 20.63 19.52 7.87
N LEU A 45 21.85 19.03 7.83
CA LEU A 45 23.07 19.81 7.75
C LEU A 45 23.72 19.58 6.41
N THR A 46 24.12 20.65 5.76
CA THR A 46 24.88 20.60 4.52
C THR A 46 26.17 21.39 4.67
N TRP A 47 27.26 20.73 4.38
CA TRP A 47 28.60 21.28 4.56
C TRP A 47 29.36 21.24 3.24
N GLU A 48 29.70 22.43 2.74
CA GLU A 48 30.55 22.61 1.57
C GLU A 48 31.99 22.71 2.01
N LEU A 49 32.67 21.55 2.05
CA LEU A 49 34.09 21.45 2.46
C LEU A 49 35.01 22.19 1.50
N THR A 50 34.70 22.15 0.21
CA THR A 50 35.34 22.90 -0.87
C THR A 50 34.32 23.14 -2.00
N ALA A 51 34.62 23.97 -2.97
CA ALA A 51 33.79 24.18 -4.17
C ALA A 51 33.48 22.87 -4.95
N LYS A 52 34.20 21.76 -4.66
CA LYS A 52 34.06 20.47 -5.33
C LYS A 52 33.56 19.35 -4.41
N LYS A 53 33.50 19.57 -3.12
CA LYS A 53 33.18 18.52 -2.13
C LYS A 53 32.10 19.00 -1.19
N LYS A 54 31.00 18.26 -1.14
CA LYS A 54 29.84 18.56 -0.31
C LYS A 54 29.45 17.32 0.49
N LEU A 55 29.23 17.51 1.78
CA LEU A 55 28.68 16.51 2.69
C LEU A 55 27.31 17.00 3.16
N SER A 56 26.30 16.15 3.06
CA SER A 56 24.97 16.40 3.61
C SER A 56 24.61 15.28 4.55
N VAL A 57 24.17 15.62 5.76
CA VAL A 57 23.69 14.67 6.75
C VAL A 57 22.28 15.07 7.14
N SER A 58 21.35 14.12 7.12
CA SER A 58 19.99 14.34 7.57
C SER A 58 19.53 13.24 8.52
N TYR A 59 18.70 13.66 9.47
CA TYR A 59 17.98 12.76 10.37
C TYR A 59 16.52 13.16 10.34
N ASP A 60 15.66 12.19 10.02
CA ASP A 60 14.21 12.30 9.96
C ASP A 60 13.62 11.29 10.93
N ALA A 61 12.69 11.73 11.76
CA ALA A 61 12.01 10.85 12.70
C ALA A 61 10.53 11.21 12.76
N SER A 62 9.68 10.21 12.75
CA SER A 62 8.25 10.42 12.98
C SER A 62 7.68 9.39 13.95
N LEU A 63 6.77 9.85 14.81
CA LEU A 63 5.99 9.01 15.69
C LEU A 63 4.52 9.28 15.41
N ASN A 64 3.82 8.24 15.00
CA ASN A 64 2.37 8.28 14.77
C ASN A 64 1.67 7.34 15.75
N ILE A 65 0.70 7.84 16.50
CA ILE A 65 -0.13 7.08 17.43
C ILE A 65 -1.59 7.34 17.10
N ASN A 66 -2.32 6.29 16.79
CA ASN A 66 -3.73 6.43 16.42
C ASN A 66 -4.53 5.16 16.72
N GLN A 67 -5.85 5.29 16.76
CA GLN A 67 -6.81 4.18 16.72
C GLN A 67 -7.40 4.04 15.32
N GLY A 68 -6.58 4.16 14.30
CA GLY A 68 -6.98 4.04 12.93
C GLY A 68 -7.40 2.62 12.54
N PHE A 69 -7.99 2.52 11.37
CA PHE A 69 -8.36 1.23 10.80
C PHE A 69 -7.10 0.45 10.43
N PHE A 70 -6.86 -0.62 11.18
CA PHE A 70 -5.78 -1.56 10.91
C PHE A 70 -6.35 -2.81 10.22
N MET A 71 -5.87 -3.10 9.02
CA MET A 71 -6.16 -4.33 8.29
C MET A 71 -4.86 -5.09 8.05
N PRO A 72 -4.36 -5.86 9.02
CA PRO A 72 -3.13 -6.63 8.84
C PRO A 72 -3.30 -7.77 7.84
N ARG A 73 -4.54 -8.21 7.59
CA ARG A 73 -4.84 -9.38 6.76
C ARG A 73 -5.97 -9.10 5.79
N ALA A 74 -5.88 -9.67 4.58
CA ALA A 74 -6.90 -9.53 3.54
C ALA A 74 -8.29 -10.06 3.95
N PHE A 75 -8.35 -10.93 4.96
CA PHE A 75 -9.59 -11.57 5.45
C PHE A 75 -10.22 -10.84 6.63
N SER A 76 -9.48 -10.02 7.34
CA SER A 76 -9.98 -9.24 8.46
C SER A 76 -10.85 -8.10 7.95
N SER A 77 -12.10 -8.39 7.64
CA SER A 77 -12.98 -7.46 6.94
C SER A 77 -13.81 -6.55 7.84
N THR A 78 -13.74 -6.70 9.17
CA THR A 78 -14.85 -6.21 9.99
C THR A 78 -14.49 -5.47 11.26
N TYR A 79 -13.22 -5.32 11.57
CA TYR A 79 -12.83 -4.74 12.85
C TYR A 79 -12.53 -3.26 12.70
N PHE A 80 -13.59 -2.48 12.75
CA PHE A 80 -13.51 -1.04 12.79
C PHE A 80 -14.02 -0.52 14.14
N PRO A 81 -13.51 0.60 14.66
CA PRO A 81 -13.97 1.20 15.90
C PRO A 81 -15.48 1.38 16.03
N TYR A 82 -16.20 1.43 14.93
CA TYR A 82 -17.66 1.59 14.93
C TYR A 82 -18.38 0.49 15.71
N ARG A 83 -17.95 -0.77 15.58
CA ARG A 83 -18.53 -1.87 16.38
C ARG A 83 -18.09 -1.85 17.84
N TYR A 84 -17.02 -1.14 18.15
CA TYR A 84 -16.51 -0.89 19.49
C TYR A 84 -16.96 0.46 20.05
N MET A 85 -17.97 1.13 19.45
CA MET A 85 -18.35 2.49 19.85
C MET A 85 -18.75 2.59 21.33
N ASN A 86 -19.24 1.51 21.94
CA ASN A 86 -19.58 1.46 23.36
C ASN A 86 -18.35 1.22 24.26
N ILE A 87 -17.30 0.61 23.72
CA ILE A 87 -16.06 0.20 24.42
C ILE A 87 -14.81 0.55 23.59
N LEU A 88 -14.70 1.80 23.15
CA LEU A 88 -13.61 2.24 22.23
C LEU A 88 -12.21 2.02 22.80
N ASP A 89 -12.03 1.98 24.11
CA ASP A 89 -10.76 1.70 24.75
C ASP A 89 -10.30 0.24 24.54
N ASN A 90 -11.22 -0.63 24.15
CA ASN A 90 -10.95 -2.04 23.84
C ASN A 90 -10.62 -2.27 22.36
N TYR A 91 -10.44 -1.21 21.59
CA TYR A 91 -9.93 -1.28 20.22
C TYR A 91 -8.42 -0.99 20.17
N ASN A 92 -7.73 -1.54 19.16
CA ASN A 92 -6.30 -1.41 19.01
C ASN A 92 -5.84 0.04 18.88
N THR A 93 -4.80 0.37 19.59
CA THR A 93 -3.97 1.54 19.33
C THR A 93 -2.76 1.11 18.50
N VAL A 94 -2.55 1.80 17.38
CA VAL A 94 -1.41 1.58 16.50
C VAL A 94 -0.37 2.65 16.77
N THR A 95 0.83 2.24 17.13
CA THR A 95 2.01 3.10 17.29
C THR A 95 3.01 2.77 16.21
N ARG A 96 3.36 3.75 15.39
CA ARG A 96 4.40 3.62 14.37
C ARG A 96 5.51 4.63 14.63
N ASP A 97 6.72 4.14 14.86
CA ASP A 97 7.95 4.92 14.99
C ASP A 97 8.82 4.67 13.75
N THR A 98 9.16 5.73 13.03
CA THR A 98 10.06 5.64 11.89
C THR A 98 11.23 6.58 12.05
N ARG A 99 12.42 6.13 11.69
CA ARG A 99 13.66 6.90 11.77
C ARG A 99 14.48 6.69 10.52
N LEU A 100 14.92 7.78 9.92
CA LEU A 100 15.81 7.77 8.77
C LEU A 100 17.05 8.60 9.07
N PHE A 101 18.19 7.95 9.11
CA PHE A 101 19.48 8.61 9.02
C PHE A 101 20.00 8.52 7.59
N ASN A 102 20.47 9.63 7.04
CA ASN A 102 21.01 9.64 5.69
C ASN A 102 22.25 10.55 5.61
N MET A 103 23.33 10.04 5.03
CA MET A 103 24.55 10.75 4.73
C MET A 103 24.82 10.70 3.24
N ASN A 104 24.96 11.86 2.61
CA ASN A 104 25.26 11.98 1.19
C ASN A 104 26.57 12.75 0.99
N TRP A 105 27.48 12.15 0.25
CA TRP A 105 28.74 12.74 -0.17
C TRP A 105 28.73 12.97 -1.67
N THR A 106 28.95 14.21 -2.09
CA THR A 106 29.09 14.56 -3.51
C THR A 106 30.50 15.09 -3.76
N HIS A 107 31.18 14.56 -4.78
CA HIS A 107 32.49 15.03 -5.21
C HIS A 107 32.55 15.29 -6.71
N THR A 108 32.76 16.54 -7.07
CA THR A 108 33.01 16.96 -8.46
C THR A 108 34.51 16.76 -8.75
N VAL A 109 34.83 15.70 -9.47
CA VAL A 109 36.22 15.34 -9.85
C VAL A 109 36.76 16.31 -10.87
N SER A 110 35.95 16.63 -11.90
CA SER A 110 36.27 17.57 -12.97
C SER A 110 35.02 18.31 -13.43
N THR A 111 35.16 19.22 -14.38
CA THR A 111 34.01 19.91 -15.00
C THR A 111 33.03 18.94 -15.73
N SER A 112 33.47 17.72 -16.02
CA SER A 112 32.70 16.73 -16.76
C SER A 112 32.45 15.43 -15.95
N SER A 113 32.91 15.35 -14.70
CA SER A 113 32.78 14.11 -13.92
C SER A 113 32.54 14.38 -12.45
N PHE A 114 31.53 13.70 -11.87
CA PHE A 114 31.27 13.71 -10.44
C PHE A 114 30.73 12.37 -9.98
N TYR A 115 30.88 12.08 -8.70
CA TYR A 115 30.25 10.94 -8.06
C TYR A 115 29.55 11.32 -6.77
N GLU A 116 28.56 10.51 -6.42
CA GLU A 116 27.77 10.63 -5.21
C GLU A 116 27.80 9.30 -4.47
N ILE A 117 27.95 9.35 -3.16
CA ILE A 117 27.85 8.18 -2.28
C ILE A 117 26.80 8.52 -1.24
N THR A 118 25.83 7.62 -1.09
CA THR A 118 24.79 7.74 -0.06
C THR A 118 24.86 6.53 0.86
N VAL A 119 24.83 6.79 2.16
CA VAL A 119 24.67 5.77 3.20
C VAL A 119 23.45 6.16 4.01
N GLY A 120 22.49 5.25 4.10
CA GLY A 120 21.25 5.48 4.83
C GLY A 120 20.92 4.32 5.76
N LYS A 121 20.26 4.64 6.87
CA LYS A 121 19.67 3.66 7.78
C LYS A 121 18.22 4.09 8.04
N PHE A 122 17.27 3.24 7.66
CA PHE A 122 15.85 3.44 7.90
C PHE A 122 15.33 2.36 8.83
N THR A 123 14.74 2.77 9.94
CA THR A 123 14.13 1.87 10.92
C THR A 123 12.65 2.18 11.02
N THR A 124 11.83 1.15 10.98
CA THR A 124 10.38 1.23 11.25
C THR A 124 10.05 0.24 12.34
N MET A 125 9.35 0.71 13.37
CA MET A 125 8.72 -0.11 14.39
C MET A 125 7.22 0.17 14.37
N GLU A 126 6.41 -0.87 14.32
CA GLU A 126 4.96 -0.75 14.38
C GLU A 126 4.43 -1.74 15.41
N HIS A 127 3.66 -1.22 16.33
CA HIS A 127 3.01 -2.00 17.36
C HIS A 127 1.51 -1.69 17.36
N SER A 128 0.68 -2.73 17.40
CA SER A 128 -0.77 -2.61 17.47
C SER A 128 -1.31 -3.54 18.54
N ALA A 129 -1.83 -2.95 19.60
CA ALA A 129 -2.40 -3.68 20.73
C ALA A 129 -3.53 -2.90 21.38
N VAL A 130 -4.40 -3.59 22.08
CA VAL A 130 -5.39 -2.97 22.96
C VAL A 130 -4.70 -2.60 24.27
N GLN A 131 -4.71 -1.31 24.62
CA GLN A 131 -4.16 -0.80 25.90
C GLN A 131 -2.70 -1.25 26.17
N ASP A 132 -1.92 -1.48 25.11
CA ASP A 132 -0.54 -2.04 25.17
C ASP A 132 -0.41 -3.35 25.98
N LEU A 133 -1.51 -4.11 26.06
CA LEU A 133 -1.53 -5.39 26.76
C LEU A 133 -0.72 -6.46 26.01
N HIS A 134 -0.15 -7.37 26.78
CA HIS A 134 0.43 -8.58 26.22
C HIS A 134 -0.70 -9.47 25.64
N TRP A 135 -0.45 -10.17 24.55
CA TRP A 135 -1.47 -11.01 23.90
C TRP A 135 -2.10 -12.08 24.80
N ASN A 136 -1.41 -12.56 25.84
CA ASN A 136 -1.96 -13.52 26.81
C ASN A 136 -3.02 -12.91 27.75
N ASP A 137 -3.08 -11.57 27.82
CA ASP A 137 -4.00 -10.86 28.69
C ASP A 137 -5.26 -10.39 27.95
N TYR A 138 -5.42 -10.86 26.72
CA TYR A 138 -6.57 -10.51 25.89
C TYR A 138 -7.82 -11.30 26.27
N GLU A 139 -8.94 -10.60 26.36
CA GLU A 139 -10.24 -11.17 26.62
C GLU A 139 -11.08 -11.29 25.34
N GLN A 140 -11.83 -12.38 25.25
CA GLN A 140 -12.75 -12.59 24.15
C GLN A 140 -13.82 -11.50 24.12
N ARG A 141 -14.08 -10.93 22.93
CA ARG A 141 -15.17 -9.98 22.73
C ARG A 141 -16.51 -10.69 22.73
N LEU A 142 -17.48 -10.10 23.38
CA LEU A 142 -18.85 -10.61 23.49
C LEU A 142 -19.85 -9.47 23.31
N ASP A 143 -20.91 -9.77 22.59
CA ASP A 143 -22.15 -9.02 22.63
C ASP A 143 -23.01 -9.58 23.75
N LEU A 144 -23.30 -8.79 24.77
CA LEU A 144 -24.05 -9.23 25.95
C LEU A 144 -25.56 -9.17 25.76
N GLU A 145 -26.06 -8.62 24.65
CA GLU A 145 -27.48 -8.65 24.37
C GLU A 145 -27.98 -10.08 24.20
N PRO A 146 -29.14 -10.41 24.81
CA PRO A 146 -29.68 -11.77 24.71
C PRO A 146 -30.06 -12.09 23.28
N ILE A 147 -29.74 -13.32 22.85
CA ILE A 147 -30.20 -13.87 21.59
C ILE A 147 -31.72 -14.07 21.66
N ASN A 148 -32.45 -13.47 20.73
CA ASN A 148 -33.87 -13.65 20.57
C ASN A 148 -34.17 -14.74 19.54
N TYR A 149 -34.87 -15.79 19.98
CA TYR A 149 -35.40 -16.82 19.11
C TYR A 149 -36.85 -16.46 18.72
N ASN A 150 -37.08 -16.16 17.48
CA ASN A 150 -38.43 -15.96 16.99
C ASN A 150 -38.95 -17.28 16.39
N LEU A 151 -39.63 -18.06 17.21
CA LEU A 151 -40.13 -19.39 16.84
C LEU A 151 -41.29 -19.32 15.81
N ASP A 152 -41.97 -18.19 15.73
CA ASP A 152 -43.10 -17.98 14.81
C ASP A 152 -42.65 -17.47 13.45
N ASN A 153 -41.40 -17.15 13.28
CA ASN A 153 -40.86 -16.59 12.05
C ASN A 153 -39.71 -17.49 11.53
N THR A 154 -39.91 -18.03 10.36
CA THR A 154 -38.92 -18.84 9.66
C THR A 154 -38.36 -18.06 8.48
N ASP A 155 -37.10 -18.27 8.12
CA ASP A 155 -36.53 -17.77 6.88
C ASP A 155 -37.18 -18.47 5.67
N LEU A 156 -36.80 -18.06 4.45
CA LEU A 156 -37.34 -18.63 3.22
C LEU A 156 -37.03 -20.12 3.04
N ASP A 157 -36.01 -20.62 3.74
CA ASP A 157 -35.59 -22.01 3.77
C ASP A 157 -36.27 -22.84 4.89
N GLY A 158 -37.16 -22.21 5.68
CA GLY A 158 -37.90 -22.83 6.76
C GLY A 158 -37.13 -22.95 8.08
N ASN A 159 -35.97 -22.29 8.22
CA ASN A 159 -35.22 -22.30 9.47
C ASN A 159 -35.77 -21.26 10.45
N ILE A 160 -35.72 -21.60 11.74
CA ILE A 160 -36.09 -20.67 12.82
C ILE A 160 -35.18 -19.45 12.79
N GLN A 161 -35.77 -18.26 12.80
CA GLN A 161 -35.01 -17.04 12.89
C GLN A 161 -34.39 -16.86 14.27
N ILE A 162 -33.09 -16.60 14.25
CA ILE A 162 -32.33 -16.22 15.44
C ILE A 162 -31.92 -14.75 15.26
N THR A 163 -32.38 -13.90 16.16
CA THR A 163 -31.97 -12.51 16.21
C THR A 163 -30.82 -12.44 17.23
N TYR A 164 -29.62 -12.18 16.75
CA TYR A 164 -28.47 -11.88 17.59
C TYR A 164 -28.62 -10.45 18.14
N GLY A 165 -27.79 -10.08 19.12
CA GLY A 165 -27.73 -8.70 19.63
C GLY A 165 -27.52 -7.64 18.54
N ASP A 166 -27.30 -6.41 18.91
CA ASP A 166 -27.15 -5.27 17.95
C ASP A 166 -25.80 -5.28 17.22
N GLU A 167 -24.94 -6.27 17.51
CA GLU A 167 -23.57 -6.46 16.99
C GLU A 167 -22.57 -5.35 17.39
N PHE A 168 -22.94 -4.44 18.30
CA PHE A 168 -21.97 -3.66 19.02
C PHE A 168 -21.42 -4.45 20.19
N TYR A 169 -20.11 -4.43 20.36
CA TYR A 169 -19.47 -5.19 21.45
C TYR A 169 -19.65 -4.45 22.78
N ASP A 170 -19.99 -5.23 23.83
CA ASP A 170 -20.14 -4.78 25.19
C ASP A 170 -18.93 -5.12 26.07
N THR A 171 -18.17 -6.16 25.70
CA THR A 171 -16.99 -6.59 26.45
C THR A 171 -15.91 -7.18 25.51
N GLY A 172 -14.70 -7.36 26.08
CA GLY A 172 -13.56 -7.98 25.39
C GLY A 172 -12.83 -7.03 24.47
N PHE A 173 -11.83 -7.52 23.79
CA PHE A 173 -10.85 -6.74 23.04
C PHE A 173 -10.94 -6.98 21.54
N ALA A 174 -10.37 -6.07 20.75
CA ALA A 174 -10.14 -6.29 19.33
C ALA A 174 -9.19 -7.48 19.13
N PRO A 175 -9.41 -8.33 18.09
CA PRO A 175 -8.78 -9.63 18.01
C PRO A 175 -7.33 -9.63 17.54
N GLU A 176 -6.83 -8.50 17.06
CA GLU A 176 -5.48 -8.46 16.51
C GLU A 176 -4.47 -7.96 17.53
N TRP A 177 -3.31 -8.62 17.55
CA TRP A 177 -2.09 -8.17 18.20
C TRP A 177 -0.93 -8.24 17.19
N TYR A 178 -0.22 -7.15 17.02
CA TYR A 178 0.79 -7.06 15.96
C TYR A 178 2.03 -6.32 16.41
N ASP A 179 3.20 -6.85 16.05
CA ASP A 179 4.49 -6.22 16.27
C ASP A 179 5.41 -6.42 15.06
N LEU A 180 5.92 -5.32 14.53
CA LEU A 180 6.84 -5.28 13.41
C LEU A 180 8.07 -4.45 13.77
N SER A 181 9.25 -4.99 13.51
CA SER A 181 10.49 -4.22 13.44
C SER A 181 11.16 -4.44 12.10
N SER A 182 11.49 -3.38 11.39
CA SER A 182 12.22 -3.43 10.13
C SER A 182 13.35 -2.42 10.12
N GLU A 183 14.56 -2.90 9.87
CA GLU A 183 15.77 -2.10 9.78
C GLU A 183 16.39 -2.26 8.38
N ASN A 184 16.48 -1.16 7.63
CA ASN A 184 17.05 -1.11 6.30
C ASN A 184 18.34 -0.29 6.30
N THR A 185 19.48 -0.91 6.04
CA THR A 185 20.74 -0.22 5.82
C THR A 185 21.05 -0.22 4.33
N ARG A 186 21.21 0.97 3.76
CA ARG A 186 21.41 1.18 2.34
C ARG A 186 22.74 1.86 2.04
N PHE A 187 23.41 1.39 1.02
CA PHE A 187 24.58 1.99 0.39
C PHE A 187 24.34 2.19 -1.08
N ASP A 188 24.54 3.41 -1.58
CA ASP A 188 24.45 3.75 -3.00
C ASP A 188 25.71 4.48 -3.45
N MET A 189 26.17 4.18 -4.64
CA MET A 189 27.24 4.91 -5.32
C MET A 189 26.85 5.15 -6.78
N ASP A 190 26.85 6.41 -7.16
CA ASP A 190 26.56 6.89 -8.52
C ASP A 190 27.77 7.63 -9.08
N TRP A 191 28.14 7.32 -10.29
CA TRP A 191 29.18 8.05 -11.03
C TRP A 191 28.66 8.54 -12.36
N THR A 192 28.77 9.85 -12.60
CA THR A 192 28.34 10.50 -13.83
C THR A 192 29.52 11.12 -14.55
N VAL A 193 29.61 10.85 -15.86
CA VAL A 193 30.65 11.38 -16.77
C VAL A 193 29.98 11.99 -17.99
N HIS A 194 30.35 13.22 -18.33
CA HIS A 194 29.98 13.89 -19.58
C HIS A 194 31.15 13.87 -20.53
N THR A 195 30.96 13.37 -21.75
CA THR A 195 32.00 13.37 -22.78
C THR A 195 31.82 14.56 -23.74
N LYS A 196 32.89 14.94 -24.43
CA LYS A 196 32.84 15.98 -25.48
C LYS A 196 32.03 15.55 -26.70
N SER A 197 31.84 14.23 -26.88
CA SER A 197 31.08 13.62 -27.99
C SER A 197 29.56 13.56 -27.73
N GLY A 198 29.04 14.24 -26.69
CA GLY A 198 27.60 14.31 -26.41
C GLY A 198 27.05 13.15 -25.60
N HIS A 199 27.89 12.28 -25.04
CA HIS A 199 27.45 11.20 -24.14
C HIS A 199 27.40 11.69 -22.69
N LYS A 200 26.34 11.29 -21.98
CA LYS A 200 26.25 11.34 -20.52
C LYS A 200 26.13 9.93 -19.99
N ILE A 201 27.26 9.39 -19.56
CA ILE A 201 27.34 8.03 -18.99
C ILE A 201 27.08 8.13 -17.49
N LYS A 202 26.17 7.31 -16.99
CA LYS A 202 25.90 7.12 -15.55
C LYS A 202 26.02 5.64 -15.23
N THR A 203 26.80 5.31 -14.22
CA THR A 203 26.91 3.95 -13.67
C THR A 203 26.74 4.02 -12.16
N GLY A 204 26.23 2.97 -11.56
CA GLY A 204 26.04 2.93 -10.13
C GLY A 204 25.83 1.55 -9.59
N PHE A 205 25.94 1.49 -8.27
CA PHE A 205 25.75 0.30 -7.45
C PHE A 205 24.86 0.66 -6.28
N GLU A 206 23.87 -0.18 -6.01
CA GLU A 206 22.96 -0.08 -4.88
C GLU A 206 23.04 -1.38 -4.08
N HIS A 207 23.07 -1.28 -2.76
CA HIS A 207 23.00 -2.42 -1.86
C HIS A 207 22.16 -2.08 -0.63
N THR A 208 21.20 -2.94 -0.32
CA THR A 208 20.35 -2.80 0.86
C THR A 208 20.36 -4.08 1.67
N ILE A 209 20.56 -3.92 2.96
CA ILE A 209 20.42 -4.98 3.97
C ILE A 209 19.15 -4.69 4.73
N THR A 210 18.23 -5.65 4.76
CA THR A 210 16.98 -5.56 5.52
C THR A 210 16.98 -6.63 6.60
N ASP A 211 16.79 -6.20 7.85
CA ASP A 211 16.48 -7.08 8.98
C ASP A 211 15.04 -6.84 9.37
N ILE A 212 14.20 -7.89 9.33
CA ILE A 212 12.76 -7.78 9.57
C ILE A 212 12.30 -8.83 10.57
N GLN A 213 11.56 -8.39 11.58
CA GLN A 213 10.92 -9.24 12.58
C GLN A 213 9.43 -8.95 12.60
N VAL A 214 8.63 -9.98 12.55
CA VAL A 214 7.16 -9.90 12.57
C VAL A 214 6.60 -10.87 13.58
N LEU A 215 5.67 -10.40 14.39
CA LEU A 215 4.75 -11.23 15.17
C LEU A 215 3.34 -10.67 14.99
N ASP A 216 2.47 -11.48 14.38
CA ASP A 216 1.08 -11.16 14.09
C ASP A 216 0.21 -12.26 14.68
N ILE A 217 -0.69 -11.88 15.59
CA ILE A 217 -1.54 -12.81 16.36
C ILE A 217 -3.00 -12.37 16.17
N ASP A 218 -3.83 -13.35 15.82
CA ASP A 218 -5.27 -13.16 15.66
C ASP A 218 -6.02 -13.99 16.70
N GLU A 219 -7.05 -13.39 17.29
CA GLU A 219 -7.81 -13.96 18.41
C GLU A 219 -6.90 -14.52 19.52
N PRO A 220 -6.13 -13.67 20.22
CA PRO A 220 -5.14 -14.11 21.21
C PRO A 220 -5.71 -15.00 22.32
N TRP A 221 -6.99 -14.84 22.65
CA TRP A 221 -7.70 -15.68 23.65
C TRP A 221 -7.99 -17.10 23.17
N SER A 222 -7.80 -17.40 21.89
CA SER A 222 -8.13 -18.69 21.27
C SER A 222 -6.87 -19.51 20.99
N GLY A 223 -7.05 -20.82 20.84
CA GLY A 223 -5.98 -21.72 20.42
C GLY A 223 -5.16 -22.30 21.56
N SER A 224 -4.49 -23.43 21.27
CA SER A 224 -3.72 -24.21 22.24
C SER A 224 -2.22 -23.93 22.23
N SER A 225 -1.76 -23.08 21.30
CA SER A 225 -0.33 -22.80 21.08
C SER A 225 0.24 -21.69 21.97
N GLY A 226 -0.63 -20.92 22.64
CA GLY A 226 -0.25 -19.69 23.36
C GLY A 226 -0.03 -18.48 22.44
N PHE A 227 -0.36 -18.59 21.14
CA PHE A 227 -0.27 -17.54 20.14
C PHE A 227 -1.60 -17.32 19.41
N GLY A 228 -2.73 -17.42 20.13
CA GLY A 228 -4.06 -17.19 19.55
C GLY A 228 -4.54 -18.28 18.59
N ALA A 229 -5.64 -18.00 17.89
CA ALA A 229 -6.21 -18.91 16.90
C ALA A 229 -5.32 -19.02 15.65
N ASN A 230 -4.77 -17.89 15.22
CA ASN A 230 -3.85 -17.79 14.09
C ASN A 230 -2.68 -16.89 14.46
N TYR A 231 -1.50 -17.23 13.96
CA TYR A 231 -0.35 -16.35 14.12
C TYR A 231 0.62 -16.47 12.95
N ASP A 232 1.38 -15.41 12.71
CA ASP A 232 2.54 -15.42 11.84
C ASP A 232 3.75 -14.88 12.60
N ARG A 233 4.88 -15.58 12.52
CA ARG A 233 6.11 -15.19 13.20
C ARG A 233 7.32 -15.53 12.34
N TYR A 234 8.12 -14.52 12.01
CA TYR A 234 9.41 -14.73 11.39
C TYR A 234 10.41 -13.62 11.74
N ASN A 235 11.68 -13.99 11.65
CA ASN A 235 12.82 -13.08 11.74
C ASN A 235 13.74 -13.42 10.58
N ALA A 236 13.84 -12.51 9.62
CA ALA A 236 14.58 -12.73 8.39
C ALA A 236 15.52 -11.57 8.07
N LYS A 237 16.72 -11.91 7.64
CA LYS A 237 17.69 -10.96 7.12
C LYS A 237 17.91 -11.23 5.64
N THR A 238 17.64 -10.23 4.81
CA THR A 238 17.70 -10.31 3.35
C THR A 238 18.56 -9.21 2.79
N TYR A 239 19.14 -9.46 1.61
CA TYR A 239 20.03 -8.52 0.93
C TYR A 239 19.58 -8.37 -0.51
N PHE A 240 19.55 -7.15 -1.00
CA PHE A 240 19.21 -6.88 -2.39
C PHE A 240 19.86 -5.60 -2.88
N GLY A 241 19.97 -5.49 -4.18
CA GLY A 241 20.57 -4.32 -4.79
C GLY A 241 20.63 -4.42 -6.29
N ALA A 242 21.42 -3.56 -6.91
CA ALA A 242 21.58 -3.55 -8.34
C ALA A 242 22.89 -2.92 -8.78
N PHE A 243 23.33 -3.36 -9.95
CA PHE A 243 24.33 -2.64 -10.77
C PHE A 243 23.62 -2.06 -11.99
N TYR A 244 23.98 -0.87 -12.40
CA TYR A 244 23.42 -0.30 -13.61
C TYR A 244 24.45 0.52 -14.41
N LEU A 245 24.23 0.55 -15.71
CA LEU A 245 24.94 1.40 -16.67
C LEU A 245 23.91 2.05 -17.57
N GLN A 246 24.01 3.36 -17.74
CA GLN A 246 23.13 4.15 -18.59
C GLN A 246 23.97 5.12 -19.43
N ASP A 247 23.64 5.24 -20.73
CA ASP A 247 24.17 6.27 -21.60
C ASP A 247 23.04 7.10 -22.19
N ARG A 248 23.17 8.41 -22.08
CA ARG A 248 22.32 9.36 -22.77
C ARG A 248 23.14 10.07 -23.85
N ILE A 249 22.75 9.88 -25.10
CA ILE A 249 23.41 10.40 -26.28
C ILE A 249 22.54 11.50 -26.87
N ILE A 250 23.12 12.65 -27.16
CA ILE A 250 22.44 13.76 -27.87
C ILE A 250 23.12 13.90 -29.24
N PHE A 251 22.33 13.68 -30.29
CA PHE A 251 22.78 13.72 -31.67
C PHE A 251 21.76 14.45 -32.54
N GLU A 252 22.16 15.55 -33.19
CA GLU A 252 21.31 16.34 -34.09
C GLU A 252 19.90 16.66 -33.53
N GLY A 253 19.83 17.03 -32.25
CA GLY A 253 18.58 17.29 -31.53
C GLY A 253 17.84 16.05 -31.04
N MET A 254 18.14 14.87 -31.55
CA MET A 254 17.62 13.61 -31.05
C MET A 254 18.31 13.22 -29.73
N THR A 255 17.56 12.75 -28.77
CA THR A 255 18.10 12.16 -27.53
C THR A 255 17.82 10.67 -27.50
N LEU A 256 18.89 9.88 -27.37
CA LEU A 256 18.82 8.44 -27.16
C LEU A 256 19.24 8.12 -25.74
N ASN A 257 18.46 7.32 -25.03
CA ASN A 257 18.79 6.80 -23.71
C ASN A 257 18.87 5.27 -23.77
N LEU A 258 20.02 4.74 -23.42
CA LEU A 258 20.28 3.30 -23.34
C LEU A 258 20.59 2.96 -21.88
N GLY A 259 20.02 1.91 -21.36
CA GLY A 259 20.26 1.50 -19.99
C GLY A 259 20.21 0.00 -19.82
N LEU A 260 21.07 -0.49 -18.95
CA LEU A 260 21.08 -1.86 -18.50
C LEU A 260 21.19 -1.87 -16.98
N ARG A 261 20.27 -2.58 -16.32
CA ARG A 261 20.27 -2.77 -14.88
C ARG A 261 20.21 -4.25 -14.58
N THR A 262 21.04 -4.70 -13.65
CA THR A 262 21.00 -6.05 -13.10
C THR A 262 20.61 -5.96 -11.64
N ASP A 263 19.38 -6.35 -11.32
CA ASP A 263 18.91 -6.45 -9.96
C ASP A 263 19.31 -7.82 -9.38
N TYR A 264 19.70 -7.86 -8.12
CA TYR A 264 19.97 -9.10 -7.39
C TYR A 264 19.26 -9.12 -6.05
N TRP A 265 18.93 -10.34 -5.60
CA TRP A 265 18.26 -10.58 -4.33
C TRP A 265 18.76 -11.88 -3.69
N ILE A 266 19.11 -11.77 -2.42
CA ILE A 266 19.53 -12.88 -1.56
C ILE A 266 18.47 -13.01 -0.47
N PRO A 267 17.58 -14.03 -0.51
CA PRO A 267 16.51 -14.22 0.49
C PRO A 267 17.03 -14.42 1.91
N GLY A 268 18.24 -14.95 2.07
CA GLY A 268 18.94 -15.10 3.34
C GLY A 268 18.78 -16.47 4.01
N ARG A 269 19.47 -16.63 5.13
CA ARG A 269 19.58 -17.92 5.83
C ARG A 269 18.25 -18.49 6.31
N TYR A 270 17.31 -17.65 6.69
CA TYR A 270 15.99 -18.10 7.10
C TYR A 270 15.30 -18.96 6.01
N VAL A 271 15.44 -18.58 4.75
CA VAL A 271 14.96 -19.34 3.60
C VAL A 271 15.82 -20.59 3.36
N GLU A 272 17.14 -20.43 3.38
CA GLU A 272 18.07 -21.55 3.13
C GLU A 272 17.90 -22.68 4.18
N ASP A 273 17.76 -22.31 5.44
CA ASP A 273 17.49 -23.27 6.53
C ASP A 273 16.17 -24.02 6.32
N ALA A 274 15.13 -23.31 5.88
CA ALA A 274 13.84 -23.93 5.58
C ALA A 274 13.92 -24.90 4.37
N ILE A 275 14.67 -24.54 3.34
CA ILE A 275 14.94 -25.37 2.14
C ILE A 275 15.74 -26.63 2.52
N ASN A 276 16.77 -26.46 3.34
CA ASN A 276 17.68 -27.54 3.73
C ASN A 276 17.09 -28.49 4.79
N ASP A 277 16.05 -28.06 5.51
CA ASP A 277 15.33 -28.92 6.47
C ASP A 277 14.47 -29.95 5.74
N THR A 278 15.00 -31.18 5.62
CA THR A 278 14.28 -32.29 4.97
C THR A 278 13.07 -32.77 5.78
N SER A 279 12.96 -32.40 7.05
CA SER A 279 11.78 -32.71 7.89
C SER A 279 10.62 -31.73 7.65
N ASN A 280 10.88 -30.61 6.98
CA ASN A 280 9.88 -29.59 6.67
C ASN A 280 8.94 -30.10 5.57
N ILE A 281 7.71 -30.43 5.96
CA ILE A 281 6.69 -31.00 5.07
C ILE A 281 6.05 -29.96 4.14
N ILE A 282 6.19 -28.68 4.43
CA ILE A 282 5.62 -27.57 3.66
C ILE A 282 6.41 -27.38 2.36
N ILE A 283 7.74 -27.60 2.41
CA ILE A 283 8.63 -27.45 1.25
C ILE A 283 8.82 -28.81 0.61
N THR A 284 8.27 -28.97 -0.59
CA THR A 284 8.35 -30.22 -1.36
C THR A 284 9.76 -30.42 -1.94
N ASP A 285 10.12 -31.67 -2.27
CA ASP A 285 11.40 -31.96 -2.95
C ASP A 285 11.51 -31.22 -4.29
N LYS A 286 10.40 -31.09 -5.02
CA LYS A 286 10.35 -30.28 -6.24
C LYS A 286 10.65 -28.80 -5.96
N ALA A 287 10.13 -28.24 -4.85
CA ALA A 287 10.41 -26.84 -4.47
C ALA A 287 11.89 -26.67 -4.12
N ARG A 288 12.52 -27.63 -3.47
CA ARG A 288 13.98 -27.62 -3.18
C ARG A 288 14.79 -27.62 -4.46
N GLN A 289 14.44 -28.51 -5.40
CA GLN A 289 15.11 -28.57 -6.71
C GLN A 289 14.97 -27.26 -7.49
N ILE A 290 13.77 -26.66 -7.54
CA ILE A 290 13.55 -25.37 -8.20
C ILE A 290 14.43 -24.27 -7.57
N PHE A 291 14.55 -24.27 -6.23
CA PHE A 291 15.39 -23.29 -5.54
C PHE A 291 16.86 -23.43 -5.95
N GLU A 292 17.37 -24.65 -6.05
CA GLU A 292 18.74 -24.92 -6.51
C GLU A 292 18.94 -24.51 -7.98
N ASP A 293 17.97 -24.80 -8.85
CA ASP A 293 18.06 -24.52 -10.29
C ASP A 293 17.95 -23.02 -10.63
N GLU A 294 17.17 -22.27 -9.84
CA GLU A 294 16.91 -20.83 -10.07
C GLU A 294 17.83 -19.88 -9.28
N THR A 295 18.69 -20.43 -8.43
CA THR A 295 19.63 -19.65 -7.64
C THR A 295 21.07 -20.02 -7.95
N PHE A 296 21.98 -19.10 -7.70
CA PHE A 296 23.41 -19.33 -7.82
C PHE A 296 24.13 -18.82 -6.57
N ASN A 297 25.28 -19.43 -6.27
CA ASN A 297 26.07 -19.07 -5.11
C ASN A 297 26.69 -17.68 -5.30
N PHE A 298 26.52 -16.82 -4.32
CA PHE A 298 27.18 -15.53 -4.30
C PHE A 298 28.68 -15.76 -3.91
N PRO A 299 29.62 -15.48 -4.83
CA PRO A 299 30.96 -16.11 -4.80
C PRO A 299 31.95 -15.57 -3.75
N TRP A 300 31.56 -14.57 -2.94
CA TRP A 300 32.51 -13.84 -2.10
C TRP A 300 32.51 -14.28 -0.63
N PHE A 301 31.82 -15.36 -0.29
CA PHE A 301 31.76 -15.91 1.06
C PHE A 301 32.17 -17.38 1.07
N GLU A 302 32.80 -17.86 2.15
CA GLU A 302 33.18 -19.28 2.33
C GLU A 302 31.95 -20.20 2.37
N ASP A 303 30.85 -19.72 2.95
CA ASP A 303 29.52 -20.33 2.91
C ASP A 303 28.59 -19.39 2.12
N PRO A 304 28.55 -19.51 0.81
CA PRO A 304 27.89 -18.55 -0.05
C PRO A 304 26.37 -18.59 0.08
N TYR A 305 25.78 -17.40 0.15
CA TYR A 305 24.34 -17.25 0.06
C TYR A 305 23.82 -17.57 -1.34
N LYS A 306 22.63 -18.12 -1.41
CA LYS A 306 21.88 -18.31 -2.66
C LYS A 306 21.27 -16.98 -3.13
N MET A 307 21.55 -16.61 -4.36
CA MET A 307 21.18 -15.35 -4.97
C MET A 307 20.32 -15.56 -6.21
N LYS A 308 19.29 -14.75 -6.37
CA LYS A 308 18.53 -14.57 -7.62
C LYS A 308 18.96 -13.28 -8.30
N ALA A 309 19.00 -13.24 -9.63
CA ALA A 309 19.31 -12.02 -10.37
C ALA A 309 18.41 -11.86 -11.59
N ARG A 310 18.15 -10.61 -11.96
CA ARG A 310 17.33 -10.25 -13.13
C ARG A 310 17.92 -9.09 -13.90
N LEU A 311 17.99 -9.26 -15.22
CA LEU A 311 18.46 -8.24 -16.15
C LEU A 311 17.28 -7.40 -16.65
N SER A 312 17.42 -6.08 -16.60
CA SER A 312 16.38 -5.10 -16.91
C SER A 312 16.91 -4.08 -17.94
N PRO A 313 16.77 -4.36 -19.27
CA PRO A 313 17.12 -3.41 -20.31
C PRO A 313 16.11 -2.26 -20.38
N ARG A 314 16.61 -1.06 -20.77
CA ARG A 314 15.81 0.15 -20.97
C ARG A 314 16.29 0.89 -22.21
N PHE A 315 15.34 1.34 -22.99
CA PHE A 315 15.56 2.09 -24.20
C PHE A 315 14.60 3.27 -24.27
N GLY A 316 15.10 4.45 -24.62
CA GLY A 316 14.28 5.62 -24.85
C GLY A 316 14.85 6.46 -25.98
N ILE A 317 13.99 6.94 -26.85
CA ILE A 317 14.32 7.87 -27.91
C ILE A 317 13.35 9.05 -27.88
N SER A 318 13.86 10.25 -28.02
CA SER A 318 13.03 11.43 -28.28
C SER A 318 13.61 12.26 -29.41
N HIS A 319 12.74 12.68 -30.31
CA HIS A 319 13.11 13.40 -31.52
C HIS A 319 12.22 14.62 -31.74
N PRO A 320 12.77 15.84 -31.82
CA PRO A 320 12.01 17.00 -32.21
C PRO A 320 11.65 16.88 -33.70
N ILE A 321 10.34 16.80 -34.00
CA ILE A 321 9.82 16.76 -35.37
C ILE A 321 9.74 18.17 -35.94
N THR A 322 9.36 19.11 -35.06
CA THR A 322 9.35 20.55 -35.36
C THR A 322 9.95 21.32 -34.17
N ASP A 323 10.05 22.63 -34.24
CA ASP A 323 10.47 23.47 -33.11
C ASP A 323 9.52 23.38 -31.90
N ASN A 324 8.30 22.94 -32.15
CA ASN A 324 7.24 22.88 -31.14
C ASN A 324 6.80 21.44 -30.80
N ASP A 325 7.21 20.46 -31.59
CA ASP A 325 6.76 19.06 -31.44
C ASP A 325 7.91 18.12 -31.15
N VAL A 326 7.76 17.32 -30.11
CA VAL A 326 8.71 16.26 -29.76
C VAL A 326 7.96 14.94 -29.71
N LEU A 327 8.37 14.01 -30.56
CA LEU A 327 7.95 12.61 -30.50
C LEU A 327 8.89 11.84 -29.60
N TYR A 328 8.38 10.95 -28.77
CA TYR A 328 9.20 10.07 -27.97
C TYR A 328 8.63 8.64 -27.91
N PHE A 329 9.53 7.70 -27.77
CA PHE A 329 9.22 6.29 -27.49
C PHE A 329 10.08 5.82 -26.34
N TYR A 330 9.49 4.98 -25.48
CA TYR A 330 10.16 4.37 -24.34
C TYR A 330 9.81 2.89 -24.27
N TYR A 331 10.83 2.08 -23.97
CA TYR A 331 10.72 0.66 -23.66
C TYR A 331 11.56 0.34 -22.44
N GLY A 332 11.04 -0.47 -21.51
CA GLY A 332 11.82 -0.84 -20.34
C GLY A 332 11.27 -2.03 -19.57
N HIS A 333 12.19 -2.75 -18.96
CA HIS A 333 11.91 -3.78 -17.98
C HIS A 333 12.11 -3.22 -16.58
N PHE A 334 11.20 -3.61 -15.67
CA PHE A 334 11.25 -3.25 -14.27
C PHE A 334 11.05 -4.48 -13.42
N SER A 335 11.85 -4.62 -12.37
CA SER A 335 11.77 -5.69 -11.40
C SER A 335 11.31 -5.16 -10.06
N GLN A 336 10.45 -5.91 -9.36
CA GLN A 336 9.98 -5.61 -8.03
C GLN A 336 10.04 -6.85 -7.15
N LEU A 337 10.71 -6.76 -6.00
CA LEU A 337 10.75 -7.86 -5.04
C LEU A 337 9.35 -8.27 -4.59
N PRO A 338 9.14 -9.57 -4.28
CA PRO A 338 7.92 -10.02 -3.64
C PRO A 338 7.72 -9.34 -2.28
N THR A 339 6.48 -9.24 -1.84
CA THR A 339 6.19 -8.88 -0.45
C THR A 339 6.83 -9.90 0.49
N PHE A 340 7.57 -9.46 1.49
CA PHE A 340 8.34 -10.34 2.36
C PHE A 340 7.46 -11.38 3.08
N GLN A 341 6.25 -11.02 3.47
CA GLN A 341 5.28 -11.96 4.01
C GLN A 341 5.03 -13.15 3.06
N TYR A 342 4.96 -12.92 1.75
CA TYR A 342 4.72 -13.99 0.78
C TYR A 342 5.93 -14.93 0.62
N VAL A 343 7.10 -14.51 1.10
CA VAL A 343 8.32 -15.32 1.07
C VAL A 343 8.54 -16.03 2.40
N TYR A 344 8.42 -15.31 3.52
CA TYR A 344 8.90 -15.76 4.82
C TYR A 344 7.81 -16.32 5.74
N ALA A 345 6.52 -16.01 5.48
CA ALA A 345 5.44 -16.44 6.35
C ALA A 345 5.44 -17.96 6.54
N LYS A 346 5.59 -18.41 7.78
CA LYS A 346 5.44 -19.82 8.21
C LYS A 346 6.28 -20.88 7.49
N ILE A 347 7.28 -20.52 6.71
CA ILE A 347 8.09 -21.51 5.99
C ILE A 347 8.91 -22.41 6.93
N ASN A 348 9.23 -21.92 8.14
CA ASN A 348 9.95 -22.68 9.18
C ASN A 348 9.03 -23.24 10.27
N SER A 349 7.72 -23.11 10.15
CA SER A 349 6.80 -23.57 11.18
C SER A 349 6.56 -25.08 11.07
N LYS A 350 6.52 -25.78 12.21
CA LYS A 350 6.07 -27.17 12.30
C LYS A 350 4.54 -27.27 12.18
N ALA A 351 3.94 -26.36 11.46
CA ALA A 351 2.55 -26.35 10.97
C ALA A 351 1.48 -26.73 12.01
N GLN A 352 1.41 -26.03 13.12
CA GLN A 352 0.29 -26.18 14.07
C GLN A 352 -0.76 -25.05 13.95
N SER A 353 -0.56 -24.12 13.02
CA SER A 353 -1.41 -22.96 12.89
C SER A 353 -2.50 -23.17 11.83
N THR A 354 -3.68 -22.65 12.11
CA THR A 354 -4.81 -22.58 11.17
C THR A 354 -4.66 -21.48 10.12
N TYR A 355 -3.56 -20.76 10.10
CA TYR A 355 -3.32 -19.74 9.08
C TYR A 355 -3.30 -20.34 7.68
N GLN A 356 -3.90 -19.60 6.75
CA GLN A 356 -4.40 -20.21 5.54
C GLN A 356 -3.39 -20.23 4.39
N VAL A 357 -2.36 -19.36 4.39
CA VAL A 357 -1.39 -19.27 3.28
C VAL A 357 0.04 -19.21 3.80
N PHE A 358 0.87 -20.09 3.28
CA PHE A 358 2.28 -20.17 3.59
C PHE A 358 3.11 -19.38 2.59
N GLY A 359 4.21 -18.82 3.06
CA GLY A 359 5.23 -18.21 2.21
C GLY A 359 5.88 -19.24 1.27
N ASN A 360 6.46 -18.76 0.21
CA ASN A 360 7.17 -19.57 -0.75
C ASN A 360 8.58 -19.00 -0.98
N PRO A 361 9.63 -19.74 -0.58
CA PRO A 361 11.01 -19.31 -0.79
C PRO A 361 11.41 -19.21 -2.26
N ASN A 362 10.64 -19.85 -3.16
CA ASN A 362 10.90 -19.84 -4.61
C ASN A 362 10.30 -18.64 -5.35
N LEU A 363 9.59 -17.74 -4.66
CA LEU A 363 9.06 -16.57 -5.34
C LEU A 363 10.16 -15.78 -6.06
N ASN A 364 9.84 -15.38 -7.26
CA ASN A 364 10.66 -14.51 -8.09
C ASN A 364 10.16 -13.07 -8.03
N PRO A 365 11.05 -12.09 -8.23
CA PRO A 365 10.63 -10.70 -8.39
C PRO A 365 9.65 -10.55 -9.56
N LYS A 366 8.58 -9.81 -9.34
CA LYS A 366 7.63 -9.42 -10.39
C LYS A 366 8.33 -8.62 -11.48
N THR A 367 7.93 -8.81 -12.72
CA THR A 367 8.47 -8.09 -13.86
C THR A 367 7.39 -7.32 -14.58
N THR A 368 7.66 -6.05 -14.84
CA THR A 368 6.83 -5.22 -15.73
C THR A 368 7.62 -4.87 -16.97
N VAL A 369 7.06 -5.15 -18.13
CA VAL A 369 7.56 -4.71 -19.44
C VAL A 369 6.65 -3.58 -19.90
N GLN A 370 7.23 -2.40 -20.11
CA GLN A 370 6.48 -1.19 -20.47
C GLN A 370 6.91 -0.68 -21.85
N TYR A 371 5.90 -0.31 -22.63
CA TYR A 371 6.03 0.43 -23.89
C TYR A 371 5.26 1.74 -23.75
N GLU A 372 5.83 2.83 -24.21
CA GLU A 372 5.19 4.15 -24.21
C GLU A 372 5.56 4.89 -25.48
N LEU A 373 4.58 5.48 -26.14
CA LEU A 373 4.72 6.35 -27.28
C LEU A 373 3.98 7.64 -26.99
N GLY A 374 4.63 8.79 -27.17
CA GLY A 374 4.00 10.07 -26.90
C GLY A 374 4.49 11.19 -27.76
N VAL A 375 3.69 12.23 -27.82
CA VAL A 375 3.98 13.49 -28.49
C VAL A 375 3.77 14.62 -27.48
N LYS A 376 4.74 15.55 -27.43
CA LYS A 376 4.62 16.81 -26.71
C LYS A 376 4.54 17.94 -27.72
N HIS A 377 3.46 18.72 -27.63
CA HIS A 377 3.25 19.91 -28.44
C HIS A 377 3.29 21.17 -27.57
N ARG A 378 4.11 22.14 -27.96
CA ARG A 378 4.20 23.44 -27.31
C ARG A 378 3.45 24.49 -28.15
N PHE A 379 2.27 24.90 -27.68
CA PHE A 379 1.50 25.97 -28.31
C PHE A 379 2.15 27.34 -28.12
N SER A 380 2.77 27.55 -26.97
CA SER A 380 3.50 28.75 -26.60
C SER A 380 4.52 28.42 -25.48
N GLU A 381 5.30 29.40 -25.03
CA GLU A 381 6.22 29.21 -23.88
C GLU A 381 5.49 28.80 -22.59
N ASP A 382 4.23 29.20 -22.49
CA ASP A 382 3.38 28.96 -21.32
C ASP A 382 2.36 27.85 -21.49
N GLN A 383 2.32 27.14 -22.63
CA GLN A 383 1.29 26.15 -22.92
C GLN A 383 1.89 24.91 -23.59
N VAL A 384 1.73 23.76 -22.93
CA VAL A 384 2.22 22.46 -23.40
C VAL A 384 1.12 21.41 -23.27
N LEU A 385 0.90 20.68 -24.36
CA LEU A 385 0.06 19.48 -24.41
C LEU A 385 0.97 18.25 -24.60
N GLU A 386 0.78 17.24 -23.77
CA GLU A 386 1.38 15.93 -23.94
C GLU A 386 0.28 14.89 -24.15
N LEU A 387 0.40 14.13 -25.23
CA LEU A 387 -0.44 12.97 -25.52
C LEU A 387 0.44 11.74 -25.52
N LYS A 388 0.06 10.70 -24.79
CA LYS A 388 0.80 9.44 -24.76
C LYS A 388 -0.12 8.24 -24.71
N ALA A 389 0.34 7.15 -25.32
CA ALA A 389 -0.24 5.83 -25.20
C ALA A 389 0.78 4.91 -24.54
N TYR A 390 0.30 4.02 -23.69
CA TYR A 390 1.15 3.07 -23.00
C TYR A 390 0.57 1.66 -22.98
N TRP A 391 1.47 0.70 -22.88
CA TRP A 391 1.18 -0.71 -22.68
C TRP A 391 2.14 -1.28 -21.65
N LYS A 392 1.61 -1.98 -20.64
CA LYS A 392 2.37 -2.63 -19.57
C LYS A 392 1.92 -4.06 -19.46
N ASP A 393 2.85 -5.00 -19.65
CA ASP A 393 2.66 -6.41 -19.33
C ASP A 393 3.38 -6.70 -18.00
N MET A 394 2.65 -7.27 -17.06
CA MET A 394 3.11 -7.55 -15.70
C MET A 394 3.06 -9.06 -15.49
N PHE A 395 4.23 -9.65 -15.25
CA PHE A 395 4.44 -11.09 -15.09
C PHE A 395 4.90 -11.43 -13.68
N ASP A 396 4.85 -12.70 -13.36
CA ASP A 396 5.29 -13.23 -12.06
C ASP A 396 4.48 -12.65 -10.88
N TYR A 397 3.18 -12.34 -11.10
CA TYR A 397 2.29 -11.94 -10.01
C TYR A 397 2.05 -13.11 -9.08
N GLU A 398 2.03 -12.81 -7.79
CA GLU A 398 1.77 -13.80 -6.76
C GLU A 398 0.27 -14.17 -6.73
N THR A 399 0.02 -15.46 -6.57
CA THR A 399 -1.32 -16.02 -6.32
C THR A 399 -1.20 -17.19 -5.35
N SER A 400 -2.26 -17.46 -4.59
CA SER A 400 -2.32 -18.63 -3.72
C SER A 400 -2.72 -19.87 -4.51
N GLN A 401 -2.06 -20.99 -4.24
CA GLN A 401 -2.41 -22.30 -4.79
C GLN A 401 -2.36 -23.35 -3.69
N THR A 402 -3.27 -24.35 -3.78
CA THR A 402 -3.28 -25.50 -2.87
C THR A 402 -2.22 -26.50 -3.33
N ILE A 403 -1.33 -26.86 -2.41
CA ILE A 403 -0.33 -27.89 -2.61
C ILE A 403 -0.55 -29.06 -1.65
N ARG A 404 -0.02 -30.22 -1.99
CA ARG A 404 0.01 -31.40 -1.14
C ARG A 404 1.45 -31.82 -0.90
N PRO A 405 1.79 -32.29 0.32
CA PRO A 405 3.11 -32.83 0.58
C PRO A 405 3.44 -34.01 -0.34
N SER A 406 4.69 -34.10 -0.74
CA SER A 406 5.19 -35.23 -1.54
C SER A 406 5.28 -36.53 -0.73
N ASN A 407 5.37 -36.41 0.59
CA ASN A 407 5.48 -37.56 1.48
C ASN A 407 4.12 -38.27 1.66
N PRO A 408 4.00 -39.56 1.32
CA PRO A 408 2.74 -40.33 1.43
C PRO A 408 2.12 -40.32 2.82
N LYS A 409 2.94 -40.22 3.87
CA LYS A 409 2.48 -40.14 5.28
C LYS A 409 1.56 -38.91 5.50
N TYR A 410 1.73 -37.87 4.73
CA TYR A 410 1.02 -36.59 4.85
C TYR A 410 0.13 -36.31 3.62
N ALA A 411 -0.16 -37.32 2.78
CA ALA A 411 -0.92 -37.16 1.55
C ALA A 411 -2.34 -36.60 1.73
N ASN A 412 -2.90 -36.73 2.93
CA ASN A 412 -4.21 -36.17 3.28
C ASN A 412 -4.17 -34.71 3.72
N LEU A 413 -2.97 -34.16 3.90
CA LEU A 413 -2.82 -32.74 4.21
C LEU A 413 -2.76 -31.90 2.92
N SER A 414 -3.29 -30.70 2.98
CA SER A 414 -3.15 -29.70 1.93
C SER A 414 -2.85 -28.34 2.54
N PHE A 415 -2.04 -27.56 1.85
CA PHE A 415 -1.69 -26.21 2.25
C PHE A 415 -1.95 -25.24 1.11
N ASN A 416 -2.30 -24.02 1.43
CA ASN A 416 -2.26 -22.92 0.46
C ASN A 416 -0.90 -22.21 0.56
N MET A 417 -0.27 -21.98 -0.58
CA MET A 417 1.05 -21.34 -0.68
C MET A 417 1.07 -20.33 -1.83
N TYR A 418 1.87 -19.31 -1.72
CA TYR A 418 2.03 -18.29 -2.78
C TYR A 418 2.91 -18.81 -3.92
N PHE A 419 2.53 -18.47 -5.16
CA PHE A 419 3.26 -18.80 -6.40
C PHE A 419 3.23 -17.63 -7.38
N ASN A 420 4.26 -17.51 -8.22
CA ASN A 420 4.28 -16.60 -9.37
C ASN A 420 3.52 -17.24 -10.55
N ALA A 421 2.22 -17.28 -10.48
CA ALA A 421 1.40 -17.97 -11.50
C ALA A 421 0.39 -17.04 -12.19
N ASP A 422 0.36 -15.77 -11.83
CA ASP A 422 -0.56 -14.80 -12.39
C ASP A 422 0.15 -13.72 -13.20
N TYR A 423 -0.64 -13.02 -14.01
CA TYR A 423 -0.21 -11.89 -14.82
C TYR A 423 -1.31 -10.82 -14.84
N ALA A 424 -0.90 -9.60 -15.16
CA ALA A 424 -1.82 -8.49 -15.42
C ALA A 424 -1.31 -7.66 -16.61
N ARG A 425 -2.22 -6.94 -17.24
CA ARG A 425 -1.94 -6.07 -18.37
C ARG A 425 -2.67 -4.75 -18.20
N ALA A 426 -1.94 -3.63 -18.31
CA ALA A 426 -2.50 -2.31 -18.31
C ALA A 426 -2.20 -1.61 -19.63
N ARG A 427 -3.21 -1.02 -20.26
CA ARG A 427 -3.08 -0.27 -21.51
C ARG A 427 -3.95 0.97 -21.45
N GLY A 428 -3.43 2.08 -21.96
CA GLY A 428 -4.18 3.32 -21.89
C GLY A 428 -3.60 4.45 -22.69
N VAL A 429 -4.35 5.55 -22.66
CA VAL A 429 -3.95 6.83 -23.24
C VAL A 429 -4.07 7.93 -22.19
N GLU A 430 -3.13 8.86 -22.21
CA GLU A 430 -3.12 10.01 -21.33
C GLU A 430 -3.02 11.28 -22.15
N ALA A 431 -3.72 12.33 -21.70
CA ALA A 431 -3.58 13.69 -22.22
C ALA A 431 -3.33 14.64 -21.05
N ILE A 432 -2.23 15.37 -21.10
CA ILE A 432 -1.82 16.33 -20.07
C ILE A 432 -1.67 17.70 -20.69
N LEU A 433 -2.49 18.66 -20.25
CA LEU A 433 -2.40 20.06 -20.67
C LEU A 433 -1.96 20.92 -19.49
N LYS A 434 -0.81 21.57 -19.63
CA LYS A 434 -0.35 22.60 -18.70
C LYS A 434 -0.36 23.94 -19.39
N SER A 435 -1.03 24.91 -18.78
CA SER A 435 -1.18 26.24 -19.38
C SER A 435 -1.14 27.33 -18.32
N ARG A 436 -0.37 28.37 -18.58
CA ARG A 436 -0.43 29.63 -17.86
C ARG A 436 -1.14 30.65 -18.75
N LEU A 437 -2.37 30.99 -18.38
CA LEU A 437 -3.17 31.98 -19.11
C LEU A 437 -3.11 33.35 -18.41
N PHE A 438 -2.94 34.43 -19.19
CA PHE A 438 -2.99 35.80 -18.68
C PHE A 438 -2.11 36.06 -17.46
N THR A 439 -0.92 35.45 -17.40
CA THR A 439 0.07 35.57 -16.32
C THR A 439 -0.37 35.16 -14.92
N ASN A 440 -1.68 35.20 -14.62
CA ASN A 440 -2.24 35.02 -13.28
C ASN A 440 -2.96 33.70 -13.10
N TRP A 441 -3.32 33.01 -14.18
CA TRP A 441 -4.03 31.75 -14.17
C TRP A 441 -3.10 30.59 -14.53
N TYR A 442 -3.14 29.54 -13.73
CA TYR A 442 -2.49 28.28 -14.02
C TYR A 442 -3.53 27.17 -14.12
N ILE A 443 -3.48 26.41 -15.21
CA ILE A 443 -4.38 25.30 -15.51
C ILE A 443 -3.52 24.05 -15.73
N ASP A 444 -3.85 22.98 -15.02
CA ASP A 444 -3.28 21.66 -15.21
C ASP A 444 -4.44 20.66 -15.37
N LEU A 445 -4.62 20.14 -16.57
CA LEU A 445 -5.63 19.15 -16.90
C LEU A 445 -4.92 17.82 -17.19
N ASN A 446 -5.39 16.78 -16.57
CA ASN A 446 -4.91 15.43 -16.78
C ASN A 446 -6.10 14.50 -17.04
N PHE A 447 -6.07 13.84 -18.16
CA PHE A 447 -7.05 12.86 -18.58
C PHE A 447 -6.34 11.53 -18.80
N ASN A 448 -6.81 10.47 -18.16
CA ASN A 448 -6.33 9.12 -18.37
C ASN A 448 -7.53 8.20 -18.67
N TYR A 449 -7.42 7.47 -19.77
CA TYR A 449 -8.28 6.34 -20.06
C TYR A 449 -7.43 5.08 -20.13
N SER A 450 -7.75 4.09 -19.28
CA SER A 450 -6.99 2.84 -19.20
C SER A 450 -7.91 1.65 -19.01
N ILE A 451 -7.43 0.49 -19.44
CA ILE A 451 -8.06 -0.81 -19.20
C ILE A 451 -7.03 -1.71 -18.57
N VAL A 452 -7.39 -2.31 -17.44
CA VAL A 452 -6.54 -3.25 -16.72
C VAL A 452 -7.21 -4.61 -16.66
N THR A 453 -6.54 -5.60 -17.24
CA THR A 453 -7.01 -6.99 -17.29
C THR A 453 -5.93 -7.90 -16.70
N GLY A 454 -6.32 -9.07 -16.27
CA GLY A 454 -5.41 -10.07 -15.72
C GLY A 454 -6.15 -11.29 -15.23
N LYS A 455 -5.48 -12.11 -14.44
CA LYS A 455 -6.04 -13.36 -13.94
C LYS A 455 -6.56 -13.25 -12.51
N SER A 456 -5.80 -12.64 -11.60
CA SER A 456 -6.21 -12.42 -10.20
C SER A 456 -6.01 -10.98 -9.78
N SER A 457 -6.99 -10.42 -9.07
CA SER A 457 -6.92 -9.03 -8.57
C SER A 457 -6.10 -8.94 -7.27
N SER A 458 -5.99 -10.04 -6.56
CA SER A 458 -5.26 -10.18 -5.29
C SER A 458 -4.62 -11.56 -5.21
N PRO A 459 -3.48 -11.72 -4.55
CA PRO A 459 -2.87 -13.03 -4.29
C PRO A 459 -3.77 -13.99 -3.52
N MET A 460 -4.77 -13.48 -2.82
CA MET A 460 -5.70 -14.26 -2.00
C MET A 460 -6.96 -14.72 -2.75
N ASP A 461 -7.19 -14.24 -3.97
CA ASP A 461 -8.43 -14.50 -4.69
C ASP A 461 -8.75 -16.00 -4.84
N ASN A 462 -7.75 -16.84 -5.13
CA ASN A 462 -7.98 -18.27 -5.27
C ASN A 462 -8.42 -18.92 -3.95
N LEU A 463 -7.90 -18.45 -2.82
CA LEU A 463 -8.31 -18.92 -1.51
C LEU A 463 -9.74 -18.50 -1.20
N LEU A 464 -10.11 -17.26 -1.53
CA LEU A 464 -11.48 -16.76 -1.35
C LEU A 464 -12.47 -17.51 -2.23
N VAL A 465 -12.08 -17.91 -3.44
CA VAL A 465 -12.89 -18.79 -4.31
C VAL A 465 -13.08 -20.16 -3.66
N GLN A 466 -12.01 -20.78 -3.16
CA GLN A 466 -12.11 -22.09 -2.48
C GLN A 466 -12.97 -22.04 -1.20
N ALA A 467 -12.94 -20.91 -0.50
CA ALA A 467 -13.78 -20.66 0.68
C ALA A 467 -15.24 -20.29 0.33
N GLY A 468 -15.60 -20.21 -0.95
CA GLY A 468 -16.94 -19.79 -1.40
C GLY A 468 -17.27 -18.31 -1.16
N GLN A 469 -16.25 -17.49 -0.87
CA GLN A 469 -16.41 -16.06 -0.62
C GLN A 469 -16.29 -15.21 -1.89
N LEU A 470 -15.70 -15.77 -2.94
CA LEU A 470 -15.66 -15.20 -4.28
C LEU A 470 -16.07 -16.27 -5.30
N SER A 471 -16.66 -15.82 -6.40
CA SER A 471 -16.98 -16.68 -7.52
C SER A 471 -15.76 -17.23 -8.22
N GLU A 472 -15.92 -18.37 -8.87
CA GLU A 472 -14.92 -18.90 -9.79
C GLU A 472 -14.59 -17.87 -10.87
N LYS A 473 -13.30 -17.66 -11.09
CA LYS A 473 -12.82 -16.77 -12.13
C LYS A 473 -12.83 -17.47 -13.48
N PRO A 474 -13.09 -16.73 -14.57
CA PRO A 474 -12.94 -17.28 -15.91
C PRO A 474 -11.49 -17.73 -16.13
N LEU A 475 -11.31 -18.78 -16.96
CA LEU A 475 -9.97 -19.28 -17.34
C LEU A 475 -9.16 -18.26 -18.14
N GLY A 476 -9.81 -17.27 -18.76
CA GLY A 476 -9.18 -16.20 -19.52
C GLY A 476 -8.91 -14.92 -18.72
N GLU A 477 -8.52 -13.87 -19.43
CA GLU A 477 -8.37 -12.54 -18.85
C GLU A 477 -9.72 -11.96 -18.41
N SER A 478 -9.75 -11.39 -17.21
CA SER A 478 -10.89 -10.62 -16.70
C SER A 478 -10.46 -9.22 -16.32
N TYR A 479 -11.40 -8.29 -16.15
CA TYR A 479 -11.09 -7.00 -15.56
C TYR A 479 -10.62 -7.17 -14.14
N MET A 480 -9.63 -6.37 -13.77
CA MET A 480 -9.16 -6.34 -12.38
C MET A 480 -10.14 -5.56 -11.50
N SER A 481 -10.32 -5.99 -10.25
CA SER A 481 -11.23 -5.31 -9.29
C SER A 481 -10.84 -3.86 -9.01
N TRP A 482 -9.60 -3.49 -9.27
CA TRP A 482 -9.08 -2.13 -9.12
C TRP A 482 -9.03 -1.34 -10.44
N ASP A 483 -9.53 -1.92 -11.57
CA ASP A 483 -9.65 -1.22 -12.85
C ASP A 483 -10.62 -0.05 -12.73
N ARG A 484 -10.13 1.15 -13.05
CA ARG A 484 -10.89 2.40 -13.16
C ARG A 484 -10.60 3.01 -14.52
N PRO A 485 -11.45 2.73 -15.53
CA PRO A 485 -11.16 3.11 -16.91
C PRO A 485 -10.91 4.59 -17.14
N LEU A 486 -11.63 5.46 -16.45
CA LEU A 486 -11.54 6.90 -16.67
C LEU A 486 -11.12 7.62 -15.39
N HIS A 487 -10.03 8.39 -15.49
CA HIS A 487 -9.60 9.32 -14.46
C HIS A 487 -9.38 10.69 -15.10
N PHE A 488 -10.05 11.70 -14.57
CA PHE A 488 -9.89 13.10 -14.96
C PHE A 488 -9.54 13.93 -13.74
N PHE A 489 -8.50 14.71 -13.88
CA PHE A 489 -8.04 15.63 -12.87
C PHE A 489 -7.85 17.01 -13.48
N ALA A 490 -8.37 18.05 -12.82
CA ALA A 490 -8.18 19.42 -13.21
C ALA A 490 -7.77 20.27 -12.01
N ASN A 491 -6.67 20.98 -12.12
CA ASN A 491 -6.24 21.97 -11.14
C ASN A 491 -6.27 23.35 -11.80
N LEU A 492 -7.06 24.24 -11.23
CA LEU A 492 -7.18 25.63 -11.63
C LEU A 492 -6.68 26.51 -10.50
N SER A 493 -5.67 27.32 -10.75
CA SER A 493 -5.13 28.25 -9.76
C SER A 493 -5.11 29.67 -10.31
N TYR A 494 -5.49 30.60 -9.46
CA TYR A 494 -5.41 32.04 -9.73
C TYR A 494 -4.60 32.75 -8.66
N SER A 495 -3.67 33.60 -9.07
CA SER A 495 -2.83 34.40 -8.18
C SER A 495 -2.93 35.88 -8.56
N HIS A 496 -3.56 36.69 -7.69
CA HIS A 496 -3.72 38.09 -7.90
C HIS A 496 -2.45 38.89 -7.49
N PRO A 497 -2.05 39.99 -8.21
CA PRO A 497 -0.89 40.79 -7.83
C PRO A 497 -0.93 41.38 -6.43
N SER A 498 -2.13 41.55 -5.84
CA SER A 498 -2.32 42.00 -4.44
C SER A 498 -2.17 40.88 -3.41
N ASN A 499 -1.43 39.82 -3.73
CA ASN A 499 -1.08 38.71 -2.83
C ASN A 499 -2.29 37.94 -2.26
N TRP A 500 -3.31 37.72 -3.05
CA TRP A 500 -4.37 36.77 -2.76
C TRP A 500 -4.56 35.84 -3.97
N GLY A 501 -5.14 34.69 -3.73
CA GLY A 501 -5.44 33.76 -4.79
C GLY A 501 -6.30 32.61 -4.30
N PHE A 502 -6.72 31.79 -5.26
CA PHE A 502 -7.41 30.56 -4.99
C PHE A 502 -6.90 29.44 -5.89
N SER A 503 -7.09 28.22 -5.44
CA SER A 503 -6.93 27.02 -6.27
C SER A 503 -8.13 26.12 -6.08
N THR A 504 -8.56 25.48 -7.16
CA THR A 504 -9.62 24.50 -7.18
C THR A 504 -9.09 23.24 -7.82
N ARG A 505 -9.28 22.11 -7.13
CA ARG A 505 -8.99 20.77 -7.62
C ARG A 505 -10.30 20.07 -7.92
N LEU A 506 -10.45 19.61 -9.14
CA LEU A 506 -11.56 18.78 -9.59
C LEU A 506 -11.03 17.40 -9.90
N GLU A 507 -11.67 16.37 -9.36
CA GLU A 507 -11.31 14.98 -9.61
C GLU A 507 -12.56 14.17 -9.95
N TYR A 508 -12.45 13.39 -11.01
CA TYR A 508 -13.47 12.43 -11.43
C TYR A 508 -12.78 11.10 -11.67
N GLU A 509 -13.26 10.05 -11.01
CA GLU A 509 -12.82 8.68 -11.24
C GLU A 509 -14.05 7.82 -11.59
N SER A 510 -13.97 7.04 -12.66
CA SER A 510 -14.97 5.99 -12.91
C SER A 510 -14.96 4.95 -11.78
N GLY A 511 -16.06 4.28 -11.58
CA GLY A 511 -16.18 3.23 -10.57
C GLY A 511 -15.21 2.08 -10.84
N ARG A 512 -14.77 1.42 -9.75
CA ARG A 512 -13.98 0.17 -9.82
C ARG A 512 -14.83 -0.94 -10.42
N ARG A 513 -14.19 -1.95 -10.97
CA ARG A 513 -14.86 -3.15 -11.44
C ARG A 513 -15.23 -4.05 -10.26
N TYR A 514 -16.40 -4.67 -10.32
CA TYR A 514 -16.84 -5.64 -9.33
C TYR A 514 -17.75 -6.70 -9.95
N THR A 515 -17.86 -7.85 -9.30
CA THR A 515 -18.84 -8.88 -9.65
C THR A 515 -20.15 -8.55 -8.94
N ARG A 516 -21.19 -8.35 -9.71
CA ARG A 516 -22.50 -8.00 -9.15
C ARG A 516 -23.16 -9.22 -8.54
N SER A 517 -23.73 -9.03 -7.36
CA SER A 517 -24.68 -9.99 -6.79
C SER A 517 -26.09 -9.67 -7.30
N ILE A 518 -26.81 -10.71 -7.71
CA ILE A 518 -28.23 -10.60 -8.05
C ILE A 518 -29.05 -11.17 -6.90
N GLN A 519 -30.22 -10.67 -6.77
CA GLN A 519 -31.13 -11.10 -5.75
C GLN A 519 -32.50 -11.38 -6.32
N ASP A 520 -32.98 -12.56 -5.98
CA ASP A 520 -34.31 -12.98 -6.39
C ASP A 520 -35.41 -12.43 -5.46
N THR A 521 -35.02 -12.09 -4.19
CA THR A 521 -36.00 -11.63 -3.21
C THR A 521 -35.44 -10.48 -2.36
N ILE A 522 -36.25 -9.42 -2.23
CA ILE A 522 -36.01 -8.31 -1.30
C ILE A 522 -37.03 -8.46 -0.18
N ILE A 523 -36.56 -8.58 1.04
CA ILE A 523 -37.39 -8.69 2.23
C ILE A 523 -37.35 -7.35 2.98
N TYR A 524 -38.50 -6.89 3.43
CA TYR A 524 -38.63 -5.72 4.28
C TYR A 524 -39.08 -6.15 5.67
N VAL A 525 -38.31 -5.76 6.70
CA VAL A 525 -38.69 -5.95 8.10
C VAL A 525 -38.69 -4.57 8.76
N GLY A 526 -39.87 -4.03 9.05
CA GLY A 526 -40.02 -2.64 9.40
C GLY A 526 -39.53 -1.73 8.27
N ASP A 527 -38.68 -0.77 8.62
CA ASP A 527 -38.06 0.16 7.65
C ASP A 527 -36.78 -0.38 7.01
N ARG A 528 -36.35 -1.60 7.36
CA ARG A 528 -35.12 -2.21 6.88
C ARG A 528 -35.37 -3.08 5.66
N LYS A 529 -34.44 -2.96 4.71
CA LYS A 529 -34.41 -3.70 3.45
C LYS A 529 -33.28 -4.73 3.47
N TYR A 530 -33.65 -5.99 3.39
CA TYR A 530 -32.73 -7.11 3.40
C TYR A 530 -32.60 -7.70 2.01
N TYR A 531 -31.40 -8.13 1.72
CA TYR A 531 -31.07 -8.86 0.52
C TYR A 531 -30.82 -10.32 0.90
N ASP A 532 -31.75 -11.22 0.58
CA ASP A 532 -31.67 -12.63 0.94
C ASP A 532 -31.33 -13.49 -0.26
N GLY A 533 -30.53 -14.56 -0.05
CA GLY A 533 -30.16 -15.51 -1.07
C GLY A 533 -29.32 -14.93 -2.22
N PRO A 534 -28.13 -14.37 -1.97
CA PRO A 534 -27.31 -13.82 -3.04
C PRO A 534 -26.90 -14.94 -4.01
N ARG A 535 -27.23 -14.78 -5.26
CA ARG A 535 -26.57 -15.49 -6.35
C ARG A 535 -25.78 -14.49 -7.20
N GLU A 536 -24.77 -14.98 -7.87
CA GLU A 536 -24.02 -14.14 -8.79
C GLU A 536 -24.77 -13.88 -10.09
N ASP A 537 -24.47 -12.75 -10.67
CA ASP A 537 -24.90 -12.39 -12.01
C ASP A 537 -24.27 -13.35 -13.04
N ASP A 538 -25.02 -13.80 -14.04
CA ASP A 538 -24.52 -14.62 -15.15
C ASP A 538 -23.51 -13.85 -16.04
N ARG A 539 -23.28 -12.57 -15.77
CA ARG A 539 -22.28 -11.76 -16.47
C ARG A 539 -20.86 -12.14 -16.06
N PRO A 540 -19.87 -11.92 -16.96
CA PRO A 540 -18.48 -12.21 -16.63
C PRO A 540 -18.02 -11.55 -15.35
N TYR A 541 -17.03 -12.21 -14.68
CA TYR A 541 -16.39 -11.70 -13.47
C TYR A 541 -15.93 -10.24 -13.65
N ALA A 542 -16.18 -9.40 -12.65
CA ALA A 542 -15.79 -7.99 -12.59
C ALA A 542 -16.25 -7.14 -13.80
N TYR A 543 -17.35 -7.52 -14.45
CA TYR A 543 -17.85 -6.82 -15.64
C TYR A 543 -18.55 -5.49 -15.32
N VAL A 544 -19.13 -5.37 -14.14
CA VAL A 544 -19.89 -4.18 -13.73
C VAL A 544 -18.97 -3.17 -13.07
N SER A 545 -19.29 -1.88 -13.20
CA SER A 545 -18.58 -0.82 -12.49
C SER A 545 -19.40 -0.28 -11.32
N GLU A 546 -18.73 0.08 -10.23
CA GLU A 546 -19.28 0.90 -9.15
C GLU A 546 -19.74 2.26 -9.70
N ILE A 547 -20.46 3.03 -8.89
CA ILE A 547 -20.72 4.43 -9.22
C ILE A 547 -19.40 5.22 -9.30
N PRO A 548 -19.28 6.20 -10.20
CA PRO A 548 -18.10 7.05 -10.26
C PRO A 548 -17.98 7.92 -8.99
N SER A 549 -16.77 8.26 -8.62
CA SER A 549 -16.50 9.23 -7.57
C SER A 549 -16.15 10.61 -8.16
N ARG A 550 -16.58 11.66 -7.46
CA ARG A 550 -16.30 13.05 -7.80
C ARG A 550 -15.80 13.77 -6.57
N ASN A 551 -14.79 14.59 -6.71
CA ASN A 551 -14.30 15.39 -5.62
C ASN A 551 -13.99 16.81 -6.10
N ILE A 552 -14.32 17.81 -5.27
CA ILE A 552 -14.01 19.21 -5.50
C ILE A 552 -13.39 19.76 -4.22
N ASP A 553 -12.13 20.19 -4.33
CA ASP A 553 -11.42 20.86 -3.25
C ASP A 553 -11.15 22.31 -3.64
N ILE A 554 -11.28 23.22 -2.69
CA ILE A 554 -11.01 24.65 -2.91
C ILE A 554 -10.09 25.15 -1.80
N LYS A 555 -9.08 25.90 -2.21
CA LYS A 555 -8.20 26.63 -1.29
C LYS A 555 -8.15 28.09 -1.67
N PHE A 556 -8.45 28.96 -0.72
CA PHE A 556 -8.34 30.40 -0.83
C PHE A 556 -7.25 30.91 0.11
N TYR A 557 -6.42 31.84 -0.33
CA TYR A 557 -5.40 32.45 0.52
C TYR A 557 -5.26 33.95 0.33
N LYS A 558 -4.82 34.62 1.39
CA LYS A 558 -4.42 36.04 1.38
C LYS A 558 -3.13 36.22 2.17
N THR A 559 -2.16 36.90 1.60
CA THR A 559 -0.91 37.26 2.28
C THR A 559 -0.89 38.73 2.62
N PHE A 560 -0.70 39.02 3.90
CA PHE A 560 -0.57 40.38 4.45
C PHE A 560 0.91 40.69 4.67
N LYS A 561 1.32 41.91 4.36
CA LYS A 561 2.66 42.41 4.70
C LYS A 561 2.61 43.05 6.09
N LEU A 562 3.46 42.62 7.01
CA LEU A 562 3.60 43.13 8.36
C LEU A 562 5.04 43.63 8.58
N GLY A 563 5.36 44.78 8.04
CA GLY A 563 6.74 45.28 8.01
C GLY A 563 7.63 44.36 7.16
N ASN A 564 8.68 43.82 7.76
CA ASN A 564 9.60 42.85 7.13
C ASN A 564 9.07 41.41 7.06
N TYR A 565 7.95 41.13 7.71
CA TYR A 565 7.34 39.80 7.79
C TYR A 565 6.13 39.71 6.87
N LYS A 566 5.71 38.46 6.61
CA LYS A 566 4.46 38.19 5.88
C LYS A 566 3.61 37.23 6.69
N LEU A 567 2.32 37.51 6.77
CA LEU A 567 1.32 36.62 7.33
C LEU A 567 0.42 36.11 6.20
N LYS A 568 0.45 34.81 5.93
CA LYS A 568 -0.47 34.17 4.98
C LYS A 568 -1.59 33.50 5.75
N SER A 569 -2.83 33.94 5.54
CA SER A 569 -4.03 33.24 5.97
C SER A 569 -4.56 32.40 4.83
N TYR A 570 -5.12 31.23 5.14
CA TYR A 570 -5.78 30.39 4.14
C TYR A 570 -7.02 29.70 4.72
N LEU A 571 -7.97 29.45 3.83
CA LEU A 571 -9.14 28.61 4.03
C LEU A 571 -9.03 27.48 3.00
N GLU A 572 -9.09 26.24 3.47
CA GLU A 572 -9.11 25.04 2.64
C GLU A 572 -10.38 24.26 2.92
N VAL A 573 -11.09 23.87 1.87
CA VAL A 573 -12.31 23.05 1.95
C VAL A 573 -12.08 21.85 1.05
N GLU A 574 -11.97 20.68 1.65
CA GLU A 574 -11.91 19.40 0.97
C GLU A 574 -13.33 18.83 0.83
N ASN A 575 -13.59 18.14 -0.26
CA ASN A 575 -14.90 17.57 -0.58
C ASN A 575 -16.03 18.60 -0.44
N LEU A 576 -15.95 19.69 -1.18
CA LEU A 576 -16.88 20.83 -1.13
C LEU A 576 -18.34 20.40 -1.26
N THR A 577 -18.60 19.43 -2.13
CA THR A 577 -19.92 18.89 -2.40
C THR A 577 -20.45 17.96 -1.30
N ASN A 578 -19.59 17.60 -0.36
CA ASN A 578 -19.89 16.60 0.70
C ASN A 578 -20.37 15.25 0.12
N GLU A 579 -19.79 14.82 -0.97
CA GLU A 579 -20.15 13.55 -1.61
C GLU A 579 -19.68 12.38 -0.74
N MET A 580 -20.58 11.45 -0.46
CA MET A 580 -20.28 10.22 0.27
C MET A 580 -19.66 9.19 -0.70
N ILE A 581 -18.33 9.21 -0.84
CA ILE A 581 -17.60 8.31 -1.72
C ILE A 581 -17.38 6.99 -0.99
N PRO A 582 -18.00 5.87 -1.44
CA PRO A 582 -17.90 4.61 -0.72
C PRO A 582 -16.49 3.99 -0.88
N ARG A 583 -15.94 3.49 0.21
CA ARG A 583 -14.80 2.55 0.22
C ARG A 583 -15.27 1.12 0.02
N ARG A 584 -16.46 0.81 0.55
CA ARG A 584 -17.14 -0.48 0.40
C ARG A 584 -18.54 -0.25 -0.15
N ILE A 585 -18.82 -0.91 -1.24
CA ILE A 585 -20.11 -0.83 -1.92
C ILE A 585 -21.07 -1.92 -1.45
N ASN A 586 -22.35 -1.68 -1.68
CA ASN A 586 -23.35 -2.70 -1.70
C ASN A 586 -23.22 -3.48 -3.02
N PRO A 587 -22.93 -4.79 -2.99
CA PRO A 587 -22.63 -5.58 -4.21
C PRO A 587 -23.83 -5.74 -5.14
N TYR A 588 -25.04 -5.47 -4.67
CA TYR A 588 -26.26 -5.51 -5.48
C TYR A 588 -26.46 -4.25 -6.31
N THR A 589 -26.07 -3.10 -5.76
CA THR A 589 -26.36 -1.80 -6.35
C THR A 589 -25.15 -1.10 -6.96
N GLY A 590 -23.94 -1.48 -6.55
CA GLY A 590 -22.68 -0.84 -6.97
C GLY A 590 -22.46 0.55 -6.36
N ARG A 591 -23.25 0.95 -5.36
CA ARG A 591 -23.13 2.19 -4.61
C ARG A 591 -22.92 1.92 -3.13
N GLY A 592 -22.66 2.95 -2.33
CA GLY A 592 -22.70 2.83 -0.86
C GLY A 592 -24.07 2.33 -0.39
N TYR A 593 -24.12 1.75 0.78
CA TYR A 593 -25.39 1.34 1.39
C TYR A 593 -26.25 2.57 1.66
N GLY A 594 -27.53 2.49 1.30
CA GLY A 594 -28.51 3.49 1.66
C GLY A 594 -29.04 3.27 3.08
N PRO A 595 -29.77 4.27 3.65
CA PRO A 595 -30.43 4.11 4.93
C PRO A 595 -31.32 2.85 4.95
N GLY A 596 -31.18 2.03 5.99
CA GLY A 596 -31.92 0.80 6.16
C GLY A 596 -31.53 -0.36 5.24
N GLU A 597 -30.51 -0.23 4.37
CA GLU A 597 -30.02 -1.35 3.56
C GLU A 597 -29.02 -2.18 4.37
N ILE A 598 -29.30 -3.46 4.55
CA ILE A 598 -28.46 -4.41 5.28
C ILE A 598 -28.22 -5.65 4.42
N TYR A 599 -27.04 -6.23 4.52
CA TYR A 599 -26.68 -7.47 3.86
C TYR A 599 -27.06 -8.66 4.74
N GLY A 600 -27.98 -9.49 4.26
CA GLY A 600 -28.37 -10.72 4.91
C GLY A 600 -29.44 -10.53 5.99
N TYR A 601 -30.43 -11.40 5.97
CA TYR A 601 -31.58 -11.35 6.88
C TYR A 601 -31.21 -11.70 8.33
N ARG A 602 -30.20 -12.56 8.52
CA ARG A 602 -29.71 -12.97 9.84
C ARG A 602 -29.07 -11.85 10.64
N MET A 603 -28.82 -10.71 10.00
CA MET A 603 -28.18 -9.52 10.62
C MET A 603 -29.21 -8.42 10.89
N ALA A 604 -30.42 -8.79 11.28
CA ALA A 604 -31.51 -7.82 11.49
C ALA A 604 -31.17 -6.70 12.50
N ASN A 605 -30.35 -7.01 13.47
CA ASN A 605 -29.91 -6.05 14.51
C ASN A 605 -28.50 -5.48 14.27
N SER A 606 -27.84 -5.89 13.16
CA SER A 606 -26.53 -5.32 12.82
C SER A 606 -26.58 -3.80 12.71
N PRO A 607 -25.50 -3.11 13.11
CA PRO A 607 -25.37 -1.68 12.89
C PRO A 607 -25.60 -1.33 11.42
N ASP A 608 -26.39 -0.28 11.18
CA ASP A 608 -26.69 0.17 9.82
C ASP A 608 -25.37 0.51 9.08
N PRO A 609 -25.01 -0.20 7.99
CA PRO A 609 -23.79 0.06 7.26
C PRO A 609 -23.68 1.48 6.70
N ASN A 610 -24.80 2.15 6.51
CA ASN A 610 -24.84 3.55 6.06
C ASN A 610 -24.28 4.51 7.13
N LEU A 611 -24.38 4.16 8.39
CA LEU A 611 -23.90 4.96 9.53
C LEU A 611 -22.45 4.68 9.88
N ASP A 612 -21.84 3.64 9.31
CA ASP A 612 -20.46 3.27 9.56
C ASP A 612 -19.51 4.20 8.77
N PRO A 613 -18.79 5.12 9.43
CA PRO A 613 -17.93 6.09 8.76
C PRO A 613 -16.73 5.44 8.04
N SER A 614 -16.34 4.22 8.41
CA SER A 614 -15.22 3.51 7.74
C SER A 614 -15.54 3.09 6.31
N ARG A 615 -16.82 2.97 5.99
CA ARG A 615 -17.27 2.58 4.65
C ARG A 615 -17.17 3.69 3.62
N TYR A 616 -16.84 4.90 4.04
CA TYR A 616 -16.75 6.08 3.19
C TYR A 616 -15.37 6.72 3.28
N ARG A 617 -14.99 7.47 2.24
CA ARG A 617 -13.86 8.41 2.30
C ARG A 617 -14.24 9.59 3.20
N LYS A 618 -13.25 10.40 3.60
CA LYS A 618 -13.45 11.60 4.41
C LYS A 618 -14.55 12.49 3.80
N LEU A 619 -15.51 12.84 4.60
CA LEU A 619 -16.53 13.82 4.26
C LEU A 619 -15.93 15.23 4.18
N ARG A 620 -16.76 16.22 3.87
CA ARG A 620 -16.30 17.61 3.78
C ARG A 620 -15.59 18.04 5.06
N SER A 621 -14.37 18.55 4.89
CA SER A 621 -13.60 19.18 5.96
C SER A 621 -13.24 20.60 5.60
N MET A 622 -13.15 21.46 6.62
CA MET A 622 -12.72 22.84 6.48
C MET A 622 -11.54 23.09 7.40
N GLU A 623 -10.51 23.70 6.87
CA GLU A 623 -9.31 24.09 7.61
C GLU A 623 -9.06 25.59 7.43
N ILE A 624 -8.82 26.29 8.53
CA ILE A 624 -8.34 27.68 8.51
C ILE A 624 -6.95 27.68 9.12
N GLY A 625 -6.00 28.22 8.40
CA GLY A 625 -4.62 28.29 8.86
C GLY A 625 -3.98 29.66 8.72
N LEU A 626 -2.99 29.91 9.57
CA LEU A 626 -2.13 31.07 9.54
C LEU A 626 -0.68 30.62 9.43
N GLN A 627 0.04 31.16 8.44
CA GLN A 627 1.45 30.89 8.24
C GLN A 627 2.25 32.19 8.39
N PHE A 628 3.15 32.22 9.34
CA PHE A 628 4.09 33.32 9.51
C PHE A 628 5.35 33.06 8.66
N ILE A 629 5.75 34.05 7.85
CA ILE A 629 6.91 33.95 6.95
C ILE A 629 7.89 35.07 7.34
N PHE A 630 9.08 34.64 7.80
CA PHE A 630 10.16 35.52 8.27
C PHE A 630 11.07 35.98 7.14
#